data_cb67e7de9a87d9a6073710ee4cc4037b
#
_entry.id   cb67e7de9a87d9a6073710ee4cc4037b
#
_cell.length_a   1.000
_cell.length_b   1.000
_cell.length_c   1.000
_cell.angle_alpha   90.00
_cell.angle_beta   90.00
_cell.angle_gamma   90.00
#
_symmetry.space_group_name_H-M   'P 1'
#
loop_
_entity.id
_entity.type
_entity.pdbx_description
1 polymer ?
#
loop_
_entity_poly.entity_id
_entity_poly.type
_entity_poly.pdbx_seq_one_letter_code
_entity_poly.pdbx_strand_id
1 'polypeptide(L)'
;MSLESLNLELFSLLNMPEHASILMQHFAIFIAHDLVYLMAAIFALLWLRGNNLAKTLLVKAFIFTVIALSISEIASYILNTPRPFVMHVGHTLIEHDATGSFPSNHMTIFSSIAFAFYFSVRRDIGKFLLAVAWLVAWSRIYVGVHFPVDMVGGFMIAFVVNLIGLPLWFKYSEKLMSWILSLHHFLFKPLISKNIIK
;
A
#
# COMPACT_ATOMS: atom_id res chain seq x y z
N MET A 1 -30.41 8.45 -0.39
CA MET A 1 -29.23 8.48 -1.25
C MET A 1 -28.69 7.06 -1.31
N SER A 2 -28.51 6.47 -2.50
CA SER A 2 -27.91 5.13 -2.61
C SER A 2 -26.40 5.20 -2.36
N LEU A 3 -25.78 4.05 -2.03
CA LEU A 3 -24.32 3.97 -1.88
C LEU A 3 -23.59 4.39 -3.17
N GLU A 4 -24.17 4.02 -4.32
CA GLU A 4 -23.63 4.36 -5.63
C GLU A 4 -23.68 5.87 -5.90
N SER A 5 -24.80 6.54 -5.61
CA SER A 5 -24.92 8.00 -5.78
C SER A 5 -23.94 8.75 -4.88
N LEU A 6 -23.74 8.30 -3.62
CA LEU A 6 -22.75 8.87 -2.71
C LEU A 6 -21.32 8.69 -3.24
N ASN A 7 -21.01 7.50 -3.76
CA ASN A 7 -19.69 7.21 -4.31
C ASN A 7 -19.35 8.10 -5.52
N LEU A 8 -20.30 8.31 -6.42
CA LEU A 8 -20.15 9.20 -7.57
C LEU A 8 -20.03 10.67 -7.16
N GLU A 9 -20.80 11.12 -6.18
CA GLU A 9 -20.74 12.49 -5.66
C GLU A 9 -19.38 12.75 -5.00
N LEU A 10 -18.91 11.86 -4.13
CA LEU A 10 -17.59 11.96 -3.52
C LEU A 10 -16.46 11.90 -4.55
N PHE A 11 -16.61 11.07 -5.60
CA PHE A 11 -15.65 11.04 -6.69
C PHE A 11 -15.61 12.40 -7.40
N SER A 12 -16.75 12.98 -7.75
CA SER A 12 -16.79 14.28 -8.45
C SER A 12 -16.17 15.42 -7.64
N LEU A 13 -16.26 15.37 -6.32
CA LEU A 13 -15.63 16.35 -5.43
C LEU A 13 -14.11 16.21 -5.30
N LEU A 14 -13.60 14.98 -5.42
CA LEU A 14 -12.19 14.65 -5.18
C LEU A 14 -11.39 14.49 -6.46
N ASN A 15 -12.02 14.21 -7.59
CA ASN A 15 -11.38 14.11 -8.89
C ASN A 15 -10.87 15.46 -9.37
N MET A 16 -9.85 15.45 -10.20
CA MET A 16 -9.23 16.65 -10.75
C MET A 16 -10.25 17.59 -11.40
N PRO A 17 -10.32 18.87 -10.99
CA PRO A 17 -11.14 19.87 -11.67
C PRO A 17 -10.54 20.27 -13.02
N GLU A 18 -11.38 20.73 -13.96
CA GLU A 18 -10.98 21.11 -15.32
C GLU A 18 -9.81 22.13 -15.37
N HIS A 19 -9.73 23.02 -14.39
CA HIS A 19 -8.70 24.07 -14.30
C HIS A 19 -7.67 23.79 -13.20
N ALA A 20 -7.31 22.53 -12.94
CA ALA A 20 -6.30 22.18 -11.97
C ALA A 20 -4.91 22.73 -12.37
N SER A 21 -4.14 23.23 -11.41
CA SER A 21 -2.78 23.68 -11.67
C SER A 21 -1.88 22.51 -12.08
N ILE A 22 -0.92 22.77 -12.98
CA ILE A 22 0.04 21.77 -13.45
C ILE A 22 0.85 21.19 -12.28
N LEU A 23 1.19 22.03 -11.28
CA LEU A 23 1.91 21.58 -10.09
C LEU A 23 1.11 20.54 -9.31
N MET A 24 -0.19 20.76 -9.13
CA MET A 24 -1.06 19.82 -8.42
C MET A 24 -1.25 18.50 -9.18
N GLN A 25 -1.34 18.57 -10.51
CA GLN A 25 -1.40 17.38 -11.36
C GLN A 25 -0.12 16.53 -11.20
N HIS A 26 1.07 17.12 -11.33
CA HIS A 26 2.34 16.41 -11.14
C HIS A 26 2.49 15.85 -9.72
N PHE A 27 2.09 16.60 -8.71
CA PHE A 27 2.11 16.13 -7.34
C PHE A 27 1.20 14.91 -7.15
N ALA A 28 -0.03 14.96 -7.66
CA ALA A 28 -0.97 13.84 -7.58
C ALA A 28 -0.47 12.61 -8.35
N ILE A 29 0.12 12.80 -9.54
CA ILE A 29 0.71 11.72 -10.34
C ILE A 29 1.88 11.07 -9.56
N PHE A 30 2.79 11.88 -9.00
CA PHE A 30 3.90 11.37 -8.20
C PHE A 30 3.42 10.51 -7.02
N ILE A 31 2.42 10.98 -6.27
CA ILE A 31 1.86 10.22 -5.14
C ILE A 31 1.12 8.96 -5.63
N ALA A 32 0.39 9.05 -6.73
CA ALA A 32 -0.42 7.95 -7.25
C ALA A 32 0.41 6.84 -7.91
N HIS A 33 1.56 7.16 -8.48
CA HIS A 33 2.37 6.25 -9.29
C HIS A 33 3.75 6.00 -8.70
N ASP A 34 4.52 7.08 -8.41
CA ASP A 34 5.95 6.94 -8.12
C ASP A 34 6.25 6.62 -6.66
N LEU A 35 5.36 7.00 -5.74
CA LEU A 35 5.58 6.84 -4.30
C LEU A 35 5.77 5.37 -3.88
N VAL A 36 5.15 4.41 -4.59
CA VAL A 36 5.32 2.98 -4.31
C VAL A 36 6.75 2.52 -4.58
N TYR A 37 7.40 3.02 -5.63
CA TYR A 37 8.79 2.71 -5.94
C TYR A 37 9.75 3.33 -4.92
N LEU A 38 9.48 4.58 -4.51
CA LEU A 38 10.25 5.23 -3.44
C LEU A 38 10.15 4.44 -2.13
N MET A 39 8.96 3.97 -1.78
CA MET A 39 8.75 3.14 -0.59
C MET A 39 9.49 1.81 -0.69
N ALA A 40 9.47 1.15 -1.85
CA ALA A 40 10.25 -0.07 -2.08
C ALA A 40 11.75 0.17 -1.95
N ALA A 41 12.28 1.28 -2.46
CA ALA A 41 13.68 1.67 -2.31
C ALA A 41 14.06 1.91 -0.83
N ILE A 42 13.21 2.60 -0.07
CA ILE A 42 13.40 2.81 1.38
C ILE A 42 13.40 1.45 2.11
N PHE A 43 12.51 0.53 1.78
CA PHE A 43 12.47 -0.81 2.37
C PHE A 43 13.75 -1.60 2.08
N ALA A 44 14.25 -1.54 0.84
CA ALA A 44 15.52 -2.17 0.47
C ALA A 44 16.71 -1.59 1.26
N LEU A 45 16.79 -0.28 1.41
CA LEU A 45 17.81 0.38 2.21
C LEU A 45 17.73 -0.01 3.70
N LEU A 46 16.53 -0.02 4.25
CA LEU A 46 16.30 -0.44 5.64
C LEU A 46 16.60 -1.93 5.86
N TRP A 47 16.37 -2.78 4.85
CA TRP A 47 16.78 -4.19 4.90
C TRP A 47 18.31 -4.34 4.96
N LEU A 48 19.04 -3.57 4.16
CA LEU A 48 20.49 -3.67 4.09
C LEU A 48 21.20 -3.01 5.28
N ARG A 49 20.65 -1.92 5.82
CA ARG A 49 21.33 -1.11 6.86
C ARG A 49 20.61 -1.07 8.21
N GLY A 50 19.37 -1.54 8.27
CA GLY A 50 18.56 -1.54 9.49
C GLY A 50 19.03 -2.60 10.51
N ASN A 51 18.67 -2.38 11.76
CA ASN A 51 18.85 -3.36 12.82
C ASN A 51 17.82 -4.51 12.71
N ASN A 52 17.96 -5.53 13.57
CA ASN A 52 17.08 -6.69 13.56
C ASN A 52 15.60 -6.33 13.77
N LEU A 53 15.30 -5.32 14.58
CA LEU A 53 13.93 -4.83 14.74
C LEU A 53 13.35 -4.28 13.42
N ALA A 54 14.12 -3.45 12.71
CA ALA A 54 13.70 -2.93 11.41
C ALA A 54 13.45 -4.06 10.41
N LYS A 55 14.38 -5.03 10.31
CA LYS A 55 14.23 -6.20 9.43
C LYS A 55 12.99 -7.03 9.79
N THR A 56 12.71 -7.23 11.08
CA THR A 56 11.52 -7.94 11.56
C THR A 56 10.22 -7.24 11.14
N LEU A 57 10.19 -5.92 11.26
CA LEU A 57 9.02 -5.12 10.84
C LEU A 57 8.83 -5.12 9.33
N LEU A 58 9.92 -5.08 8.56
CA LEU A 58 9.88 -5.18 7.09
C LEU A 58 9.34 -6.55 6.63
N VAL A 59 9.81 -7.64 7.23
CA VAL A 59 9.32 -9.00 6.92
C VAL A 59 7.84 -9.12 7.26
N LYS A 60 7.43 -8.62 8.43
CA LYS A 60 6.01 -8.59 8.81
C LYS A 60 5.18 -7.82 7.79
N ALA A 61 5.61 -6.59 7.45
CA ALA A 61 4.92 -5.75 6.48
C ALA A 61 4.84 -6.42 5.11
N PHE A 62 5.93 -7.04 4.64
CA PHE A 62 5.96 -7.75 3.37
C PHE A 62 4.97 -8.91 3.33
N ILE A 63 5.00 -9.81 4.32
CA ILE A 63 4.12 -11.00 4.35
C ILE A 63 2.65 -10.57 4.38
N PHE A 64 2.29 -9.64 5.25
CA PHE A 64 0.89 -9.21 5.37
C PHE A 64 0.41 -8.44 4.13
N THR A 65 1.30 -7.67 3.50
CA THR A 65 0.99 -7.00 2.24
C THR A 65 0.77 -8.00 1.11
N VAL A 66 1.61 -9.03 0.98
CA VAL A 66 1.43 -10.08 -0.04
C VAL A 66 0.09 -10.79 0.15
N ILE A 67 -0.26 -11.18 1.38
CA ILE A 67 -1.54 -11.82 1.67
C ILE A 67 -2.72 -10.89 1.35
N ALA A 68 -2.66 -9.65 1.82
CA ALA A 68 -3.72 -8.66 1.58
C ALA A 68 -3.90 -8.36 0.09
N LEU A 69 -2.79 -8.21 -0.63
CA LEU A 69 -2.80 -7.96 -2.07
C LEU A 69 -3.36 -9.17 -2.86
N SER A 70 -3.01 -10.40 -2.47
CA SER A 70 -3.59 -11.61 -3.10
C SER A 70 -5.12 -11.66 -2.92
N ILE A 71 -5.63 -11.31 -1.73
CA ILE A 71 -7.07 -11.21 -1.48
C ILE A 71 -7.69 -10.09 -2.31
N SER A 72 -7.03 -8.94 -2.39
CA SER A 72 -7.46 -7.79 -3.20
C SER A 72 -7.57 -8.15 -4.69
N GLU A 73 -6.56 -8.82 -5.25
CA GLU A 73 -6.56 -9.26 -6.64
C GLU A 73 -7.66 -10.28 -6.94
N ILE A 74 -7.86 -11.27 -6.06
CA ILE A 74 -8.95 -12.24 -6.19
C ILE A 74 -10.31 -11.53 -6.15
N ALA A 75 -10.51 -10.59 -5.22
CA ALA A 75 -11.74 -9.82 -5.13
C ALA A 75 -11.95 -8.95 -6.37
N SER A 76 -10.90 -8.30 -6.88
CA SER A 76 -10.95 -7.48 -8.09
C SER A 76 -11.34 -8.31 -9.33
N TYR A 77 -10.78 -9.51 -9.45
CA TYR A 77 -11.10 -10.43 -10.55
C TYR A 77 -12.56 -10.92 -10.49
N ILE A 78 -13.06 -11.27 -9.29
CA ILE A 78 -14.43 -11.78 -9.12
C ILE A 78 -15.48 -10.67 -9.31
N LEU A 79 -15.26 -9.51 -8.70
CA LEU A 79 -16.23 -8.40 -8.73
C LEU A 79 -16.19 -7.62 -10.03
N ASN A 80 -15.04 -7.50 -10.65
CA ASN A 80 -14.78 -6.86 -11.95
C ASN A 80 -15.56 -5.55 -12.17
N THR A 81 -15.58 -4.69 -11.14
CA THR A 81 -16.27 -3.39 -11.19
C THR A 81 -15.58 -2.44 -12.16
N PRO A 82 -16.29 -1.66 -12.98
CA PRO A 82 -15.67 -0.75 -13.93
C PRO A 82 -14.99 0.42 -13.20
N ARG A 83 -13.88 0.92 -13.79
CA ARG A 83 -13.15 2.11 -13.32
C ARG A 83 -13.81 3.40 -13.79
N PRO A 84 -13.54 4.56 -13.13
CA PRO A 84 -14.10 5.85 -13.55
C PRO A 84 -13.89 6.15 -15.04
N PHE A 85 -12.67 5.96 -15.55
CA PHE A 85 -12.37 6.23 -16.97
C PHE A 85 -13.06 5.25 -17.94
N VAL A 86 -13.36 4.03 -17.54
CA VAL A 86 -14.15 3.07 -18.33
C VAL A 86 -15.62 3.50 -18.41
N MET A 87 -16.11 4.14 -17.35
CA MET A 87 -17.47 4.70 -17.29
C MET A 87 -17.55 6.11 -17.89
N HIS A 88 -16.45 6.65 -18.41
CA HIS A 88 -16.35 8.03 -18.91
C HIS A 88 -16.78 9.09 -17.88
N VAL A 89 -16.42 8.88 -16.61
CA VAL A 89 -16.74 9.79 -15.50
C VAL A 89 -15.48 10.50 -15.04
N GLY A 90 -15.53 11.84 -14.95
CA GLY A 90 -14.45 12.70 -14.49
C GLY A 90 -13.28 12.81 -15.47
N HIS A 91 -12.12 13.24 -14.94
CA HIS A 91 -10.88 13.42 -15.69
C HIS A 91 -9.85 12.38 -15.28
N THR A 92 -9.08 11.87 -16.25
CA THR A 92 -8.03 10.86 -16.04
C THR A 92 -6.69 11.43 -16.43
N LEU A 93 -5.69 11.38 -15.50
CA LEU A 93 -4.36 11.95 -15.70
C LEU A 93 -3.29 10.91 -16.06
N ILE A 94 -3.53 9.64 -15.82
CA ILE A 94 -2.56 8.55 -16.03
C ILE A 94 -3.22 7.41 -16.79
N GLU A 95 -2.45 6.75 -17.64
CA GLU A 95 -2.89 5.52 -18.28
C GLU A 95 -2.99 4.39 -17.24
N HIS A 96 -4.03 3.58 -17.38
CA HIS A 96 -4.24 2.42 -16.52
C HIS A 96 -5.04 1.35 -17.27
N ASP A 97 -4.73 0.08 -17.00
CA ASP A 97 -5.46 -1.04 -17.59
C ASP A 97 -6.92 -1.06 -17.12
N ALA A 98 -7.82 -1.45 -18.02
CA ALA A 98 -9.26 -1.57 -17.76
C ALA A 98 -9.62 -2.84 -16.94
N THR A 99 -8.80 -3.19 -15.96
CA THR A 99 -9.05 -4.25 -14.97
C THR A 99 -10.04 -3.78 -13.91
N GLY A 100 -10.53 -4.69 -13.06
CA GLY A 100 -11.46 -4.35 -11.98
C GLY A 100 -10.98 -3.18 -11.11
N SER A 101 -11.89 -2.27 -10.75
CA SER A 101 -11.58 -1.09 -9.95
C SER A 101 -11.48 -1.41 -8.45
N PHE A 102 -12.42 -2.19 -7.95
CA PHE A 102 -12.55 -2.52 -6.52
C PHE A 102 -11.93 -3.89 -6.20
N PRO A 103 -11.18 -3.98 -5.12
CA PRO A 103 -10.63 -2.92 -4.29
C PRO A 103 -9.33 -2.34 -4.88
N SER A 104 -8.87 -1.18 -4.36
CA SER A 104 -7.63 -0.55 -4.82
C SER A 104 -6.39 -1.24 -4.28
N ASN A 105 -5.54 -1.77 -5.18
CA ASN A 105 -4.28 -2.41 -4.81
C ASN A 105 -3.28 -1.45 -4.15
N HIS A 106 -3.18 -0.21 -4.62
CA HIS A 106 -2.33 0.81 -3.99
C HIS A 106 -2.76 1.07 -2.54
N MET A 107 -4.06 1.25 -2.31
CA MET A 107 -4.58 1.44 -0.95
C MET A 107 -4.31 0.21 -0.08
N THR A 108 -4.48 -1.00 -0.63
CA THR A 108 -4.19 -2.27 0.07
C THR A 108 -2.71 -2.35 0.47
N ILE A 109 -1.77 -2.04 -0.43
CA ILE A 109 -0.32 -2.06 -0.15
C ILE A 109 0.02 -1.07 0.96
N PHE A 110 -0.31 0.22 0.77
CA PHE A 110 0.08 1.26 1.72
C PHE A 110 -0.56 1.07 3.10
N SER A 111 -1.84 0.68 3.15
CA SER A 111 -2.54 0.40 4.40
C SER A 111 -2.00 -0.84 5.10
N SER A 112 -1.67 -1.92 4.37
CA SER A 112 -1.14 -3.13 4.98
C SER A 112 0.22 -2.88 5.63
N ILE A 113 1.11 -2.16 4.94
CA ILE A 113 2.39 -1.73 5.51
C ILE A 113 2.14 -0.87 6.76
N ALA A 114 1.25 0.11 6.67
CA ALA A 114 0.94 0.99 7.79
C ALA A 114 0.41 0.22 9.01
N PHE A 115 -0.51 -0.74 8.83
CA PHE A 115 -1.03 -1.57 9.91
C PHE A 115 0.01 -2.53 10.49
N ALA A 116 0.93 -3.08 9.65
CA ALA A 116 2.02 -3.91 10.15
C ALA A 116 2.91 -3.16 11.17
N PHE A 117 3.17 -1.86 10.93
CA PHE A 117 3.88 -0.99 11.86
C PHE A 117 2.97 -0.52 13.01
N TYR A 118 1.72 -0.17 12.75
CA TYR A 118 0.77 0.30 13.77
C TYR A 118 0.52 -0.74 14.86
N PHE A 119 0.41 -2.02 14.49
CA PHE A 119 0.29 -3.15 15.41
C PHE A 119 1.65 -3.70 15.84
N SER A 120 2.63 -2.81 16.07
CA SER A 120 3.97 -3.13 16.54
C SER A 120 4.45 -2.14 17.60
N VAL A 121 5.71 -2.27 18.03
CA VAL A 121 6.37 -1.30 18.93
C VAL A 121 6.62 0.07 18.27
N ARG A 122 6.52 0.17 16.94
CA ARG A 122 6.68 1.42 16.17
C ARG A 122 5.34 1.96 15.69
N ARG A 123 4.41 2.05 16.63
CA ARG A 123 3.05 2.58 16.37
C ARG A 123 3.05 4.01 15.84
N ASP A 124 4.04 4.81 16.23
CA ASP A 124 4.30 6.15 15.71
C ASP A 124 4.49 6.18 14.20
N ILE A 125 5.36 5.31 13.68
CA ILE A 125 5.58 5.13 12.23
C ILE A 125 4.29 4.62 11.56
N GLY A 126 3.60 3.67 12.19
CA GLY A 126 2.33 3.16 11.65
C GLY A 126 1.28 4.25 11.45
N LYS A 127 1.14 5.18 12.41
CA LYS A 127 0.22 6.34 12.28
C LYS A 127 0.62 7.26 11.12
N PHE A 128 1.91 7.55 10.98
CA PHE A 128 2.41 8.34 9.86
C PHE A 128 2.13 7.66 8.52
N LEU A 129 2.41 6.36 8.41
CA LEU A 129 2.15 5.59 7.20
C LEU A 129 0.65 5.47 6.88
N LEU A 130 -0.24 5.47 7.88
CA LEU A 130 -1.69 5.56 7.65
C LEU A 130 -2.08 6.90 7.01
N ALA A 131 -1.49 8.00 7.46
CA ALA A 131 -1.72 9.30 6.81
C ALA A 131 -1.22 9.30 5.35
N VAL A 132 -0.06 8.67 5.09
CA VAL A 132 0.46 8.48 3.72
C VAL A 132 -0.48 7.61 2.89
N ALA A 133 -1.04 6.53 3.45
CA ALA A 133 -2.01 5.68 2.74
C ALA A 133 -3.26 6.46 2.31
N TRP A 134 -3.78 7.34 3.16
CA TRP A 134 -4.92 8.20 2.80
C TRP A 134 -4.55 9.29 1.79
N LEU A 135 -3.31 9.79 1.81
CA LEU A 135 -2.82 10.68 0.75
C LEU A 135 -2.76 9.95 -0.60
N VAL A 136 -2.31 8.68 -0.60
CA VAL A 136 -2.35 7.83 -1.80
C VAL A 136 -3.80 7.59 -2.24
N ALA A 137 -4.71 7.30 -1.31
CA ALA A 137 -6.14 7.14 -1.62
C ALA A 137 -6.70 8.39 -2.35
N TRP A 138 -6.44 9.58 -1.79
CA TRP A 138 -6.83 10.83 -2.43
C TRP A 138 -6.22 10.95 -3.84
N SER A 139 -4.95 10.70 -4.00
CA SER A 139 -4.27 10.85 -5.29
C SER A 139 -4.84 9.90 -6.36
N ARG A 140 -5.19 8.66 -6.00
CA ARG A 140 -5.80 7.68 -6.93
C ARG A 140 -7.18 8.12 -7.42
N ILE A 141 -7.98 8.76 -6.54
CA ILE A 141 -9.26 9.36 -6.91
C ILE A 141 -9.04 10.61 -7.76
N TYR A 142 -8.10 11.46 -7.35
CA TYR A 142 -7.77 12.72 -8.04
C TYR A 142 -7.33 12.48 -9.49
N VAL A 143 -6.46 11.48 -9.72
CA VAL A 143 -6.01 11.13 -11.09
C VAL A 143 -7.04 10.31 -11.89
N GLY A 144 -8.20 10.00 -11.33
CA GLY A 144 -9.35 9.44 -12.05
C GLY A 144 -9.31 7.92 -12.31
N VAL A 145 -8.53 7.15 -11.55
CA VAL A 145 -8.39 5.70 -11.79
C VAL A 145 -9.17 4.82 -10.82
N HIS A 146 -9.69 5.40 -9.72
CA HIS A 146 -10.46 4.69 -8.70
C HIS A 146 -11.57 5.53 -8.11
N PHE A 147 -12.61 4.87 -7.62
CA PHE A 147 -13.65 5.47 -6.80
C PHE A 147 -13.30 5.49 -5.30
N PRO A 148 -13.92 6.38 -4.49
CA PRO A 148 -13.75 6.38 -3.03
C PRO A 148 -14.02 5.03 -2.36
N VAL A 149 -15.03 4.28 -2.81
CA VAL A 149 -15.35 2.96 -2.26
C VAL A 149 -14.21 1.95 -2.44
N ASP A 150 -13.43 2.06 -3.52
CA ASP A 150 -12.28 1.18 -3.78
C ASP A 150 -11.19 1.37 -2.71
N MET A 151 -11.05 2.61 -2.22
CA MET A 151 -10.11 2.94 -1.14
C MET A 151 -10.54 2.31 0.17
N VAL A 152 -11.83 2.42 0.49
CA VAL A 152 -12.38 1.79 1.70
C VAL A 152 -12.20 0.27 1.63
N GLY A 153 -12.45 -0.36 0.48
CA GLY A 153 -12.26 -1.80 0.27
C GLY A 153 -10.81 -2.23 0.53
N GLY A 154 -9.84 -1.57 -0.10
CA GLY A 154 -8.41 -1.86 0.09
C GLY A 154 -7.94 -1.66 1.53
N PHE A 155 -8.40 -0.58 2.19
CA PHE A 155 -8.12 -0.32 3.59
C PHE A 155 -8.66 -1.41 4.52
N MET A 156 -9.90 -1.84 4.32
CA MET A 156 -10.54 -2.87 5.14
C MET A 156 -9.87 -4.24 4.98
N ILE A 157 -9.51 -4.64 3.75
CA ILE A 157 -8.75 -5.88 3.51
C ILE A 157 -7.42 -5.83 4.27
N ALA A 158 -6.67 -4.74 4.14
CA ALA A 158 -5.39 -4.56 4.82
C ALA A 158 -5.55 -4.61 6.35
N PHE A 159 -6.57 -3.95 6.90
CA PHE A 159 -6.87 -3.96 8.32
C PHE A 159 -7.17 -5.37 8.84
N VAL A 160 -8.09 -6.07 8.19
CA VAL A 160 -8.53 -7.41 8.60
C VAL A 160 -7.38 -8.41 8.53
N VAL A 161 -6.60 -8.41 7.43
CA VAL A 161 -5.45 -9.31 7.27
C VAL A 161 -4.42 -9.07 8.37
N ASN A 162 -4.08 -7.81 8.64
CA ASN A 162 -3.12 -7.49 9.69
C ASN A 162 -3.64 -7.86 11.08
N LEU A 163 -4.93 -7.63 11.37
CA LEU A 163 -5.53 -7.96 12.67
C LEU A 163 -5.57 -9.47 12.92
N ILE A 164 -6.06 -10.24 11.94
CA ILE A 164 -6.17 -11.70 12.04
C ILE A 164 -4.78 -12.35 12.03
N GLY A 165 -3.83 -11.79 11.31
CA GLY A 165 -2.45 -12.29 11.23
C GLY A 165 -1.62 -12.09 12.49
N LEU A 166 -2.01 -11.18 13.41
CA LEU A 166 -1.23 -10.88 14.63
C LEU A 166 -0.93 -12.10 15.51
N PRO A 167 -1.90 -12.96 15.88
CA PRO A 167 -1.60 -14.13 16.73
C PRO A 167 -0.61 -15.09 16.07
N LEU A 168 -0.72 -15.29 14.76
CA LEU A 168 0.21 -16.13 14.01
C LEU A 168 1.61 -15.52 13.97
N TRP A 169 1.68 -14.21 13.76
CA TRP A 169 2.94 -13.48 13.81
C TRP A 169 3.63 -13.63 15.17
N PHE A 170 2.93 -13.38 16.27
CA PHE A 170 3.50 -13.53 17.61
C PHE A 170 3.99 -14.96 17.90
N LYS A 171 3.27 -15.97 17.39
CA LYS A 171 3.64 -17.36 17.61
C LYS A 171 4.85 -17.82 16.81
N TYR A 172 5.04 -17.33 15.57
CA TYR A 172 6.01 -17.91 14.64
C TYR A 172 7.14 -16.96 14.22
N SER A 173 7.06 -15.67 14.54
CA SER A 173 8.02 -14.66 14.06
C SER A 173 9.47 -14.92 14.50
N GLU A 174 9.71 -15.37 15.73
CA GLU A 174 11.06 -15.63 16.21
C GLU A 174 11.77 -16.71 15.38
N LYS A 175 11.08 -17.84 15.18
CA LYS A 175 11.62 -18.94 14.37
C LYS A 175 11.82 -18.51 12.91
N LEU A 176 10.86 -17.83 12.32
CA LEU A 176 10.93 -17.32 10.96
C LEU A 176 12.10 -16.35 10.80
N MET A 177 12.23 -15.38 11.72
CA MET A 177 13.28 -14.37 11.66
C MET A 177 14.67 -14.96 11.88
N SER A 178 14.81 -15.96 12.75
CA SER A 178 16.10 -16.64 12.92
C SER A 178 16.59 -17.27 11.62
N TRP A 179 15.70 -17.89 10.84
CA TRP A 179 16.02 -18.48 9.53
C TRP A 179 16.38 -17.40 8.49
N ILE A 180 15.55 -16.35 8.41
CA ILE A 180 15.76 -15.27 7.45
C ILE A 180 17.07 -14.52 7.73
N LEU A 181 17.35 -14.21 9.00
CA LEU A 181 18.60 -13.53 9.38
C LEU A 181 19.84 -14.42 9.18
N SER A 182 19.73 -15.73 9.45
CA SER A 182 20.81 -16.67 9.15
C SER A 182 21.12 -16.73 7.65
N LEU A 183 20.07 -16.79 6.81
CA LEU A 183 20.23 -16.74 5.37
C LEU A 183 20.82 -15.40 4.90
N HIS A 184 20.33 -14.28 5.46
CA HIS A 184 20.88 -12.95 5.18
C HIS A 184 22.39 -12.89 5.51
N HIS A 185 22.80 -13.34 6.70
CA HIS A 185 24.22 -13.38 7.09
C HIS A 185 25.05 -14.29 6.18
N PHE A 186 24.51 -15.44 5.78
CA PHE A 186 25.19 -16.34 4.85
C PHE A 186 25.42 -15.69 3.48
N LEU A 187 24.36 -15.14 2.87
CA LEU A 187 24.42 -14.55 1.53
C LEU A 187 25.26 -13.26 1.47
N PHE A 188 25.20 -12.44 2.52
CA PHE A 188 25.85 -11.13 2.55
C PHE A 188 27.12 -11.08 3.42
N LYS A 189 27.65 -12.25 3.83
CA LYS A 189 28.85 -12.34 4.66
C LYS A 189 30.01 -11.44 4.21
N PRO A 190 30.38 -11.36 2.91
CA PRO A 190 31.47 -10.52 2.45
C PRO A 190 31.24 -9.01 2.63
N LEU A 191 29.97 -8.58 2.55
CA LEU A 191 29.59 -7.17 2.70
C LEU A 191 29.43 -6.78 4.16
N ILE A 192 28.96 -7.71 4.99
CA ILE A 192 28.85 -7.53 6.45
C ILE A 192 30.25 -7.43 7.06
N SER A 193 31.19 -8.29 6.66
CA SER A 193 32.57 -8.25 7.18
C SER A 193 33.32 -6.95 6.84
N LYS A 194 32.90 -6.24 5.79
CA LYS A 194 33.44 -4.93 5.39
C LYS A 194 32.62 -3.75 5.98
N ASN A 195 31.66 -4.00 6.87
CA ASN A 195 30.75 -3.00 7.44
C ASN A 195 29.96 -2.18 6.40
N ILE A 196 29.74 -2.72 5.19
CA ILE A 196 28.97 -2.06 4.13
C ILE A 196 27.46 -2.19 4.43
N ILE A 197 27.05 -3.34 4.94
CA ILE A 197 25.67 -3.64 5.36
C ILE A 197 25.65 -4.29 6.75
N LYS A 198 24.45 -4.36 7.35
CA LYS A 198 24.26 -4.93 8.70
C LYS A 198 23.50 -6.24 8.64
#